data_b67a8fc8b0652ccdc5a61079acec7ed8
#
_entry.id   b67a8fc8b0652ccdc5a61079acec7ed8
#
_cell.length_a   1.000
_cell.length_b   1.000
_cell.length_c   1.000
_cell.angle_alpha   90.00
_cell.angle_beta   90.00
_cell.angle_gamma   90.00
#
_symmetry.space_group_name_H-M   'P 1'
#
loop_
_entity.id
_entity.type
_entity.pdbx_description
1 polymer ?
#
loop_
_entity_poly.entity_id
_entity_poly.type
_entity_poly.pdbx_seq_one_letter_code
_entity_poly.pdbx_strand_id
1 'polypeptide(L)'
;GVMGSTPWCKLDKVKFLCPAPGYDRHFGITEHFGIEMITIPMTAEGPDMDLVEEYVKDPAVKGIWCVPMYTNPLGITYSENVCKRMADLNPAAEDFRIYWDNAYCVHHLYDEEEKQDHLPEMLSMCKANGKENMILEFASTSKISFAGAGISCIAASKDNLDWVKKSMTVQIISHDKINQLRHVRFFKDLNGIKEHMKKHAAIMRPKFELVLDVLEKELGGLGIGTWTKPLGGYFISFDTMEGCAKAVYQKCKDAGVTLTTVGATYPYKKDPHDTNIRIAPSFPSMEELKQCAELFALCVKLASVEKLLENK
;
A
#
# COMPACT_ATOMS: atom_id res chain seq x y z
N GLY A 1 12.70 -15.47 -18.29
CA GLY A 1 13.36 -14.46 -17.48
C GLY A 1 13.14 -13.06 -18.03
N VAL A 2 13.22 -12.06 -17.20
CA VAL A 2 13.15 -10.66 -17.64
C VAL A 2 14.34 -10.37 -18.53
N MET A 3 14.10 -9.84 -19.75
CA MET A 3 15.13 -9.39 -20.68
C MET A 3 16.26 -10.41 -20.95
N GLY A 4 15.91 -11.69 -21.09
CA GLY A 4 16.87 -12.74 -21.44
C GLY A 4 17.55 -13.42 -20.25
N SER A 5 17.26 -12.99 -19.02
CA SER A 5 17.75 -13.67 -17.81
C SER A 5 17.10 -15.05 -17.62
N THR A 6 17.71 -15.86 -16.76
CA THR A 6 17.13 -17.16 -16.38
C THR A 6 15.75 -16.96 -15.75
N PRO A 7 14.71 -17.70 -16.17
CA PRO A 7 13.41 -17.66 -15.50
C PRO A 7 13.52 -17.95 -14.00
N TRP A 8 12.86 -17.15 -13.19
CA TRP A 8 12.94 -17.27 -11.72
C TRP A 8 12.51 -18.66 -11.21
N CYS A 9 11.56 -19.30 -11.88
CA CYS A 9 11.15 -20.68 -11.54
C CYS A 9 12.24 -21.75 -11.77
N LYS A 10 13.36 -21.40 -12.39
CA LYS A 10 14.53 -22.25 -12.59
C LYS A 10 15.71 -21.91 -11.67
N LEU A 11 15.55 -20.91 -10.84
CA LEU A 11 16.55 -20.53 -9.84
C LEU A 11 16.31 -21.27 -8.54
N ASP A 12 17.37 -21.63 -7.84
CA ASP A 12 17.30 -22.32 -6.54
C ASP A 12 16.64 -21.44 -5.47
N LYS A 13 16.83 -20.13 -5.58
CA LYS A 13 16.31 -19.17 -4.60
C LYS A 13 15.97 -17.85 -5.26
N VAL A 14 14.77 -17.33 -4.94
CA VAL A 14 14.30 -16.00 -5.31
C VAL A 14 13.74 -15.32 -4.07
N LYS A 15 14.14 -14.07 -3.85
CA LYS A 15 13.69 -13.25 -2.73
C LYS A 15 13.09 -11.95 -3.21
N PHE A 16 12.11 -11.45 -2.45
CA PHE A 16 11.50 -10.13 -2.64
C PHE A 16 11.55 -9.32 -1.36
N LEU A 17 11.85 -8.04 -1.49
CA LEU A 17 11.73 -7.07 -0.42
C LEU A 17 10.28 -6.66 -0.29
N CYS A 18 9.75 -6.75 0.92
CA CYS A 18 8.36 -6.53 1.25
C CYS A 18 8.24 -5.48 2.35
N PRO A 19 8.13 -4.18 2.00
CA PRO A 19 7.86 -3.14 2.99
C PRO A 19 6.60 -3.46 3.78
N ALA A 20 6.71 -3.43 5.12
CA ALA A 20 5.63 -3.77 6.03
C ALA A 20 5.60 -2.84 7.26
N PRO A 21 4.39 -2.50 7.77
CA PRO A 21 3.09 -2.97 7.28
C PRO A 21 2.82 -2.53 5.83
N GLY A 22 2.23 -3.41 5.02
CA GLY A 22 2.06 -3.23 3.58
C GLY A 22 0.80 -3.92 3.01
N TYR A 23 0.71 -3.97 1.68
CA TYR A 23 -0.45 -4.51 0.98
C TYR A 23 -0.43 -6.04 0.92
N ASP A 24 -1.38 -6.66 1.60
CA ASP A 24 -1.51 -8.11 1.75
C ASP A 24 -1.59 -8.88 0.42
N ARG A 25 -2.09 -8.27 -0.66
CA ARG A 25 -2.15 -8.92 -1.97
C ARG A 25 -0.76 -9.14 -2.56
N HIS A 26 0.16 -8.19 -2.40
CA HIS A 26 1.55 -8.35 -2.82
C HIS A 26 2.21 -9.55 -2.12
N PHE A 27 2.00 -9.67 -0.82
CA PHE A 27 2.53 -10.79 -0.04
C PHE A 27 1.92 -12.12 -0.47
N GLY A 28 0.60 -12.16 -0.68
CA GLY A 28 -0.09 -13.35 -1.14
C GLY A 28 0.36 -13.82 -2.54
N ILE A 29 0.65 -12.89 -3.47
CA ILE A 29 1.21 -13.22 -4.78
C ILE A 29 2.62 -13.80 -4.63
N THR A 30 3.46 -13.15 -3.82
CA THR A 30 4.85 -13.55 -3.59
C THR A 30 4.92 -14.95 -2.98
N GLU A 31 4.09 -15.21 -1.97
CA GLU A 31 3.97 -16.52 -1.32
C GLU A 31 3.47 -17.61 -2.28
N HIS A 32 2.45 -17.28 -3.11
CA HIS A 32 1.89 -18.22 -4.10
C HIS A 32 2.94 -18.73 -5.09
N PHE A 33 3.88 -17.89 -5.50
CA PHE A 33 4.97 -18.27 -6.39
C PHE A 33 6.19 -18.88 -5.67
N GLY A 34 6.11 -19.11 -4.37
CA GLY A 34 7.21 -19.68 -3.59
C GLY A 34 8.43 -18.76 -3.46
N ILE A 35 8.24 -17.45 -3.62
CA ILE A 35 9.28 -16.45 -3.48
C ILE A 35 9.45 -16.11 -2.00
N GLU A 36 10.67 -16.16 -1.49
CA GLU A 36 10.99 -15.80 -0.11
C GLU A 36 10.76 -14.30 0.10
N MET A 37 10.03 -13.95 1.14
CA MET A 37 9.75 -12.56 1.49
C MET A 37 10.69 -12.08 2.60
N ILE A 38 11.38 -10.96 2.35
CA ILE A 38 12.18 -10.23 3.33
C ILE A 38 11.37 -9.02 3.77
N THR A 39 11.01 -8.98 5.04
CA THR A 39 10.30 -7.83 5.61
C THR A 39 11.24 -6.63 5.72
N ILE A 40 10.84 -5.50 5.15
CA ILE A 40 11.51 -4.20 5.30
C ILE A 40 10.62 -3.31 6.18
N PRO A 41 11.09 -2.84 7.32
CA PRO A 41 10.33 -1.90 8.14
C PRO A 41 9.98 -0.62 7.36
N MET A 42 8.76 -0.12 7.59
CA MET A 42 8.36 1.19 7.09
C MET A 42 8.72 2.27 8.10
N THR A 43 9.17 3.40 7.59
CA THR A 43 9.41 4.64 8.34
C THR A 43 8.33 5.68 8.00
N ALA A 44 8.38 6.85 8.60
CA ALA A 44 7.48 7.95 8.24
C ALA A 44 7.69 8.46 6.79
N GLU A 45 8.82 8.15 6.17
CA GLU A 45 9.18 8.63 4.83
C GLU A 45 9.05 7.54 3.74
N GLY A 46 8.80 6.29 4.10
CA GLY A 46 8.78 5.14 3.19
C GLY A 46 9.53 3.94 3.78
N PRO A 47 9.94 2.96 2.97
CA PRO A 47 10.72 1.82 3.45
C PRO A 47 12.08 2.25 4.01
N ASP A 48 12.58 1.49 4.99
CA ASP A 48 13.95 1.66 5.50
C ASP A 48 14.96 1.40 4.38
N MET A 49 15.48 2.49 3.81
CA MET A 49 16.37 2.42 2.66
C MET A 49 17.76 1.88 3.01
N ASP A 50 18.22 1.97 4.26
CA ASP A 50 19.51 1.39 4.66
C ASP A 50 19.45 -0.14 4.53
N LEU A 51 18.34 -0.74 4.97
CA LEU A 51 18.10 -2.17 4.80
C LEU A 51 17.85 -2.54 3.33
N VAL A 52 17.12 -1.73 2.57
CA VAL A 52 16.91 -1.98 1.14
C VAL A 52 18.25 -2.03 0.40
N GLU A 53 19.13 -1.03 0.60
CA GLU A 53 20.45 -0.95 -0.02
C GLU A 53 21.38 -2.09 0.40
N GLU A 54 21.21 -2.62 1.61
CA GLU A 54 21.96 -3.80 2.07
C GLU A 54 21.47 -5.07 1.39
N TYR A 55 20.16 -5.31 1.39
CA TYR A 55 19.60 -6.55 0.84
C TYR A 55 19.70 -6.67 -0.67
N VAL A 56 19.68 -5.58 -1.44
CA VAL A 56 19.85 -5.66 -2.90
C VAL A 56 21.24 -6.11 -3.34
N LYS A 57 22.21 -6.20 -2.44
CA LYS A 57 23.54 -6.79 -2.69
C LYS A 57 23.49 -8.33 -2.82
N ASP A 58 22.41 -8.97 -2.36
CA ASP A 58 22.16 -10.39 -2.57
C ASP A 58 21.60 -10.63 -3.97
N PRO A 59 22.27 -11.37 -4.86
CA PRO A 59 21.78 -11.64 -6.22
C PRO A 59 20.50 -12.48 -6.27
N ALA A 60 20.09 -13.08 -5.15
CA ALA A 60 18.78 -13.75 -5.05
C ALA A 60 17.61 -12.79 -4.88
N VAL A 61 17.87 -11.53 -4.48
CA VAL A 61 16.83 -10.49 -4.36
C VAL A 61 16.50 -9.95 -5.74
N LYS A 62 15.27 -10.23 -6.20
CA LYS A 62 14.80 -9.95 -7.56
C LYS A 62 13.81 -8.79 -7.65
N GLY A 63 13.34 -8.28 -6.54
CA GLY A 63 12.41 -7.17 -6.57
C GLY A 63 12.01 -6.64 -5.21
N ILE A 64 11.32 -5.51 -5.27
CA ILE A 64 10.68 -4.85 -4.14
C ILE A 64 9.26 -4.43 -4.53
N TRP A 65 8.30 -4.64 -3.63
CA TRP A 65 6.95 -4.11 -3.77
C TRP A 65 6.86 -2.71 -3.17
N CYS A 66 6.29 -1.76 -3.92
CA CYS A 66 6.08 -0.40 -3.45
C CYS A 66 4.64 0.04 -3.71
N VAL A 67 3.99 0.60 -2.68
CA VAL A 67 2.77 1.41 -2.81
C VAL A 67 3.15 2.82 -2.38
N PRO A 68 3.65 3.67 -3.30
CA PRO A 68 4.45 4.84 -2.91
C PRO A 68 3.63 6.04 -2.44
N MET A 69 2.36 6.11 -2.78
CA MET A 69 1.49 7.23 -2.44
C MET A 69 0.32 6.74 -1.60
N TYR A 70 0.07 7.41 -0.46
CA TYR A 70 -0.99 7.04 0.48
C TYR A 70 -0.99 5.54 0.78
N THR A 71 0.17 5.02 1.19
CA THR A 71 0.46 3.59 1.32
C THR A 71 -0.62 2.83 2.08
N ASN A 72 -0.89 1.60 1.66
CA ASN A 72 -1.76 0.69 2.36
C ASN A 72 -0.94 -0.17 3.36
N PRO A 73 -1.13 -0.07 4.68
CA PRO A 73 -2.19 0.67 5.39
C PRO A 73 -1.80 2.05 5.92
N LEU A 74 -0.53 2.49 5.83
CA LEU A 74 -0.01 3.62 6.60
C LEU A 74 -0.57 4.99 6.15
N GLY A 75 -1.01 5.10 4.91
CA GLY A 75 -1.50 6.37 4.35
C GLY A 75 -0.42 7.43 4.16
N ILE A 76 0.87 7.07 4.24
CA ILE A 76 2.00 7.97 3.97
C ILE A 76 2.35 7.98 2.48
N THR A 77 3.07 9.00 2.05
CA THR A 77 3.67 9.08 0.71
C THR A 77 5.19 9.05 0.83
N TYR A 78 5.86 8.31 -0.06
CA TYR A 78 7.32 8.22 -0.06
C TYR A 78 7.95 9.59 -0.26
N SER A 79 8.93 9.94 0.56
CA SER A 79 9.65 11.19 0.46
C SER A 79 10.51 11.26 -0.80
N GLU A 80 10.85 12.48 -1.22
CA GLU A 80 11.79 12.68 -2.32
C GLU A 80 13.15 12.01 -2.08
N ASN A 81 13.61 11.99 -0.82
CA ASN A 81 14.84 11.32 -0.42
C ASN A 81 14.76 9.80 -0.63
N VAL A 82 13.66 9.17 -0.20
CA VAL A 82 13.42 7.73 -0.44
C VAL A 82 13.37 7.43 -1.93
N CYS A 83 12.66 8.25 -2.72
CA CYS A 83 12.60 8.08 -4.18
C CYS A 83 13.99 8.23 -4.84
N LYS A 84 14.80 9.20 -4.43
CA LYS A 84 16.16 9.37 -4.92
C LYS A 84 17.02 8.15 -4.60
N ARG A 85 17.05 7.70 -3.36
CA ARG A 85 17.81 6.52 -2.95
C ARG A 85 17.35 5.26 -3.71
N MET A 86 16.03 5.11 -3.91
CA MET A 86 15.45 4.00 -4.69
C MET A 86 15.90 4.03 -6.15
N ALA A 87 15.92 5.21 -6.80
CA ALA A 87 16.40 5.39 -8.17
C ALA A 87 17.91 5.16 -8.32
N ASP A 88 18.68 5.34 -7.22
CA ASP A 88 20.12 5.15 -7.18
C ASP A 88 20.56 3.72 -6.81
N LEU A 89 19.64 2.81 -6.49
CA LEU A 89 19.96 1.43 -6.13
C LEU A 89 20.90 0.77 -7.15
N ASN A 90 21.85 -0.03 -6.65
CA ASN A 90 22.76 -0.84 -7.44
C ASN A 90 22.60 -2.31 -7.07
N PRO A 91 21.51 -2.97 -7.50
CA PRO A 91 21.28 -4.37 -7.16
C PRO A 91 22.32 -5.29 -7.81
N ALA A 92 22.73 -6.33 -7.07
CA ALA A 92 23.60 -7.37 -7.61
C ALA A 92 22.89 -8.22 -8.69
N ALA A 93 21.56 -8.28 -8.66
CA ALA A 93 20.76 -8.97 -9.66
C ALA A 93 20.42 -8.04 -10.83
N GLU A 94 20.89 -8.34 -12.04
CA GLU A 94 20.59 -7.58 -13.26
C GLU A 94 19.08 -7.53 -13.58
N ASP A 95 18.35 -8.56 -13.16
CA ASP A 95 16.91 -8.71 -13.34
C ASP A 95 16.09 -8.21 -12.14
N PHE A 96 16.68 -7.46 -11.21
CA PHE A 96 15.97 -6.79 -10.13
C PHE A 96 14.97 -5.77 -10.68
N ARG A 97 13.76 -5.72 -10.08
CA ARG A 97 12.72 -4.75 -10.47
C ARG A 97 12.04 -4.12 -9.26
N ILE A 98 11.80 -2.83 -9.36
CA ILE A 98 10.93 -2.06 -8.47
C ILE A 98 9.52 -2.17 -9.05
N TYR A 99 8.60 -2.78 -8.29
CA TYR A 99 7.18 -2.85 -8.63
C TYR A 99 6.46 -1.69 -7.96
N TRP A 100 6.27 -0.62 -8.74
CA TRP A 100 5.75 0.66 -8.28
C TRP A 100 4.24 0.74 -8.48
N ASP A 101 3.49 0.21 -7.49
CA ASP A 101 2.02 0.14 -7.53
C ASP A 101 1.43 1.48 -7.06
N ASN A 102 1.26 2.42 -7.98
CA ASN A 102 0.72 3.75 -7.71
C ASN A 102 -0.82 3.75 -7.76
N ALA A 103 -1.42 2.90 -6.90
CA ALA A 103 -2.86 2.68 -6.86
C ALA A 103 -3.66 3.90 -6.37
N TYR A 104 -3.01 4.85 -5.70
CA TYR A 104 -3.66 5.99 -5.03
C TYR A 104 -3.24 7.35 -5.58
N CYS A 105 -2.70 7.42 -6.78
CA CYS A 105 -2.10 8.62 -7.40
C CYS A 105 -3.00 9.87 -7.46
N VAL A 106 -4.31 9.73 -7.30
CA VAL A 106 -5.31 10.83 -7.34
C VAL A 106 -6.30 10.77 -6.17
N HIS A 107 -5.94 10.07 -5.10
CA HIS A 107 -6.86 9.81 -3.97
C HIS A 107 -6.63 10.77 -2.81
N HIS A 108 -6.51 12.06 -3.10
CA HIS A 108 -6.44 13.11 -2.07
C HIS A 108 -7.77 13.21 -1.31
N LEU A 109 -7.72 13.45 -0.01
CA LEU A 109 -8.91 13.74 0.81
C LEU A 109 -9.27 15.22 0.81
N TYR A 110 -8.32 16.09 0.47
CA TYR A 110 -8.49 17.55 0.51
C TYR A 110 -8.30 18.13 -0.88
N ASP A 111 -9.02 19.23 -1.16
CA ASP A 111 -8.95 19.94 -2.44
C ASP A 111 -7.82 20.97 -2.47
N GLU A 112 -7.38 21.42 -1.27
CA GLU A 112 -6.30 22.37 -1.09
C GLU A 112 -4.96 21.72 -1.39
N GLU A 113 -4.17 22.30 -2.31
CA GLU A 113 -2.91 21.75 -2.80
C GLU A 113 -1.88 21.55 -1.68
N GLU A 114 -1.86 22.43 -0.69
CA GLU A 114 -0.98 22.34 0.48
C GLU A 114 -1.31 21.16 1.43
N LYS A 115 -2.47 20.54 1.25
CA LYS A 115 -2.91 19.32 1.95
C LYS A 115 -2.86 18.09 1.07
N GLN A 116 -2.21 18.16 -0.07
CA GLN A 116 -2.03 17.03 -0.98
C GLN A 116 -0.57 16.62 -0.99
N ASP A 117 -0.33 15.32 -0.86
CA ASP A 117 1.01 14.80 -1.04
C ASP A 117 1.39 14.78 -2.53
N HIS A 118 2.67 14.96 -2.80
CA HIS A 118 3.25 14.91 -4.13
C HIS A 118 4.29 13.80 -4.20
N LEU A 119 4.15 12.95 -5.21
CA LEU A 119 5.09 11.87 -5.47
C LEU A 119 5.96 12.23 -6.68
N PRO A 120 7.31 12.16 -6.57
CA PRO A 120 8.19 12.32 -7.72
C PRO A 120 7.91 11.29 -8.83
N GLU A 121 8.13 11.66 -10.08
CA GLU A 121 7.99 10.75 -11.23
C GLU A 121 9.21 9.81 -11.28
N MET A 122 9.01 8.58 -10.85
CA MET A 122 10.08 7.65 -10.55
C MET A 122 10.78 7.09 -11.79
N LEU A 123 10.05 6.86 -12.88
CA LEU A 123 10.63 6.37 -14.14
C LEU A 123 11.65 7.39 -14.71
N SER A 124 11.32 8.70 -14.66
CA SER A 124 12.26 9.75 -15.08
C SER A 124 13.48 9.83 -14.18
N MET A 125 13.33 9.64 -12.87
CA MET A 125 14.45 9.60 -11.94
C MET A 125 15.38 8.41 -12.24
N CYS A 126 14.83 7.22 -12.44
CA CYS A 126 15.58 6.03 -12.84
C CYS A 126 16.28 6.25 -14.20
N LYS A 127 15.59 6.87 -15.16
CA LYS A 127 16.15 7.18 -16.49
C LYS A 127 17.30 8.17 -16.41
N ALA A 128 17.21 9.21 -15.58
CA ALA A 128 18.30 10.15 -15.37
C ALA A 128 19.57 9.47 -14.85
N ASN A 129 19.43 8.36 -14.13
CA ASN A 129 20.53 7.56 -13.61
C ASN A 129 20.94 6.40 -14.54
N GLY A 130 20.35 6.30 -15.76
CA GLY A 130 20.58 5.20 -16.70
C GLY A 130 20.06 3.85 -16.23
N LYS A 131 19.03 3.86 -15.37
CA LYS A 131 18.45 2.68 -14.70
C LYS A 131 16.95 2.49 -14.99
N GLU A 132 16.45 3.02 -16.11
CA GLU A 132 15.04 2.94 -16.51
C GLU A 132 14.52 1.51 -16.61
N ASN A 133 15.39 0.53 -16.80
CA ASN A 133 15.00 -0.89 -16.81
C ASN A 133 14.70 -1.46 -15.42
N MET A 134 15.07 -0.74 -14.37
CA MET A 134 14.88 -1.21 -12.99
C MET A 134 13.45 -1.05 -12.49
N ILE A 135 12.61 -0.23 -13.13
CA ILE A 135 11.27 0.08 -12.64
C ILE A 135 10.16 -0.37 -13.56
N LEU A 136 9.06 -0.81 -12.95
CA LEU A 136 7.76 -1.08 -13.56
C LEU A 136 6.71 -0.30 -12.74
N GLU A 137 6.08 0.70 -13.34
CA GLU A 137 5.03 1.50 -12.70
C GLU A 137 3.66 1.02 -13.11
N PHE A 138 2.76 0.89 -12.15
CA PHE A 138 1.40 0.43 -12.35
C PHE A 138 0.40 1.46 -11.84
N ALA A 139 -0.68 1.64 -12.59
CA ALA A 139 -1.83 2.41 -12.16
C ALA A 139 -3.13 1.74 -12.63
N SER A 140 -4.24 2.01 -11.93
CA SER A 140 -5.54 1.42 -12.25
C SER A 140 -6.67 2.36 -11.86
N THR A 141 -7.75 2.30 -12.62
CA THR A 141 -9.01 3.00 -12.30
C THR A 141 -9.94 2.18 -11.39
N SER A 142 -9.49 1.02 -10.88
CA SER A 142 -10.32 0.13 -10.04
C SER A 142 -10.88 0.80 -8.80
N LYS A 143 -10.15 1.78 -8.24
CA LYS A 143 -10.55 2.58 -7.09
C LYS A 143 -11.03 4.00 -7.48
N ILE A 144 -11.05 4.31 -8.78
CA ILE A 144 -11.50 5.59 -9.34
C ILE A 144 -12.91 5.45 -9.94
N SER A 145 -13.14 4.39 -10.73
CA SER A 145 -14.43 4.11 -11.37
C SER A 145 -15.16 2.95 -10.69
N PHE A 146 -14.97 1.73 -11.17
CA PHE A 146 -15.61 0.53 -10.63
C PHE A 146 -14.61 -0.58 -10.36
N ALA A 147 -14.66 -1.19 -9.19
CA ALA A 147 -13.96 -2.42 -8.90
C ALA A 147 -14.43 -3.53 -9.86
N GLY A 148 -13.49 -4.27 -10.44
CA GLY A 148 -13.77 -5.33 -11.41
C GLY A 148 -14.04 -4.86 -12.84
N ALA A 149 -14.25 -3.55 -13.07
CA ALA A 149 -14.42 -2.95 -14.38
C ALA A 149 -13.43 -1.81 -14.64
N GLY A 150 -12.33 -1.77 -13.89
CA GLY A 150 -11.26 -0.79 -14.05
C GLY A 150 -10.43 -1.03 -15.31
N ILE A 151 -9.69 0.00 -15.69
CA ILE A 151 -8.62 -0.06 -16.68
C ILE A 151 -7.32 0.06 -15.91
N SER A 152 -6.32 -0.73 -16.28
CA SER A 152 -4.97 -0.62 -15.73
C SER A 152 -3.97 -0.29 -16.83
N CYS A 153 -2.88 0.33 -16.43
CA CYS A 153 -1.75 0.60 -17.31
C CYS A 153 -0.43 0.26 -16.61
N ILE A 154 0.58 0.05 -17.44
CA ILE A 154 1.97 -0.10 -17.03
C ILE A 154 2.80 0.94 -17.76
N ALA A 155 3.65 1.66 -17.03
CA ALA A 155 4.67 2.52 -17.57
C ALA A 155 6.05 1.93 -17.22
N ALA A 156 6.94 1.89 -18.20
CA ALA A 156 8.27 1.32 -18.04
C ALA A 156 9.17 1.72 -19.23
N SER A 157 10.44 1.34 -19.17
CA SER A 157 11.35 1.46 -20.33
C SER A 157 10.81 0.71 -21.54
N LYS A 158 11.28 1.09 -22.72
CA LYS A 158 10.92 0.40 -23.97
C LYS A 158 11.22 -1.11 -23.90
N ASP A 159 12.36 -1.47 -23.36
CA ASP A 159 12.81 -2.88 -23.31
C ASP A 159 11.90 -3.70 -22.37
N ASN A 160 11.55 -3.17 -21.22
CA ASN A 160 10.57 -3.80 -20.31
C ASN A 160 9.20 -3.94 -20.98
N LEU A 161 8.70 -2.89 -21.65
CA LEU A 161 7.42 -2.93 -22.35
C LEU A 161 7.41 -3.94 -23.49
N ASP A 162 8.48 -4.04 -24.27
CA ASP A 162 8.59 -5.01 -25.35
C ASP A 162 8.60 -6.44 -24.80
N TRP A 163 9.25 -6.67 -23.67
CA TRP A 163 9.22 -7.96 -22.99
C TRP A 163 7.81 -8.28 -22.44
N VAL A 164 7.15 -7.34 -21.75
CA VAL A 164 5.79 -7.52 -21.23
C VAL A 164 4.81 -7.82 -22.35
N LYS A 165 4.86 -7.08 -23.47
CA LYS A 165 4.00 -7.28 -24.63
C LYS A 165 4.09 -8.70 -25.20
N LYS A 166 5.29 -9.28 -25.26
CA LYS A 166 5.46 -10.68 -25.73
C LYS A 166 4.65 -11.68 -24.89
N SER A 167 4.61 -11.49 -23.57
CA SER A 167 3.82 -12.32 -22.67
C SER A 167 2.32 -12.00 -22.79
N MET A 168 1.96 -10.75 -22.91
CA MET A 168 0.56 -10.29 -23.03
C MET A 168 -0.10 -10.80 -24.30
N THR A 169 0.60 -10.87 -25.43
CA THR A 169 0.03 -11.37 -26.70
C THR A 169 -0.38 -12.83 -26.65
N VAL A 170 0.24 -13.62 -25.78
CA VAL A 170 -0.15 -15.03 -25.55
C VAL A 170 -1.36 -15.11 -24.60
N GLN A 171 -1.46 -14.18 -23.67
CA GLN A 171 -2.50 -14.12 -22.65
C GLN A 171 -3.83 -13.58 -23.19
N ILE A 172 -3.76 -12.49 -23.95
CA ILE A 172 -4.92 -11.69 -24.38
C ILE A 172 -4.73 -11.26 -25.83
N ILE A 173 -5.66 -11.65 -26.69
CA ILE A 173 -5.69 -11.23 -28.10
C ILE A 173 -6.10 -9.75 -28.20
N SER A 174 -7.08 -9.32 -27.41
CA SER A 174 -7.61 -7.95 -27.40
C SER A 174 -8.13 -7.59 -26.03
N HIS A 175 -7.76 -6.40 -25.57
CA HIS A 175 -8.31 -5.82 -24.35
C HIS A 175 -9.75 -5.34 -24.57
N ASP A 176 -10.52 -5.20 -23.47
CA ASP A 176 -11.90 -4.70 -23.48
C ASP A 176 -11.96 -3.23 -23.94
N LYS A 177 -12.12 -3.03 -25.24
CA LYS A 177 -12.19 -1.69 -25.85
C LYS A 177 -13.47 -0.93 -25.49
N ILE A 178 -14.57 -1.66 -25.19
CA ILE A 178 -15.82 -1.04 -24.78
C ILE A 178 -15.64 -0.40 -23.42
N ASN A 179 -15.00 -1.11 -22.49
CA ASN A 179 -14.71 -0.54 -21.17
C ASN A 179 -13.73 0.65 -21.25
N GLN A 180 -12.71 0.57 -22.10
CA GLN A 180 -11.82 1.72 -22.36
C GLN A 180 -12.60 2.92 -22.88
N LEU A 181 -13.48 2.71 -23.88
CA LEU A 181 -14.31 3.79 -24.44
C LEU A 181 -15.27 4.40 -23.41
N ARG A 182 -15.83 3.58 -22.48
CA ARG A 182 -16.64 4.08 -21.36
C ARG A 182 -15.86 5.06 -20.50
N HIS A 183 -14.64 4.70 -20.12
CA HIS A 183 -13.75 5.55 -19.31
C HIS A 183 -13.42 6.86 -20.04
N VAL A 184 -13.04 6.78 -21.31
CA VAL A 184 -12.75 7.97 -22.13
C VAL A 184 -13.97 8.89 -22.24
N ARG A 185 -15.16 8.35 -22.48
CA ARG A 185 -16.39 9.14 -22.60
C ARG A 185 -16.81 9.76 -21.28
N PHE A 186 -16.59 9.07 -20.16
CA PHE A 186 -16.99 9.54 -18.83
C PHE A 186 -16.01 10.59 -18.30
N PHE A 187 -14.74 10.29 -18.30
CA PHE A 187 -13.72 11.20 -17.75
C PHE A 187 -13.27 12.28 -18.73
N LYS A 188 -13.29 11.99 -20.03
CA LYS A 188 -12.79 12.81 -21.13
C LYS A 188 -11.27 12.99 -21.09
N ASP A 189 -10.75 13.57 -20.01
CA ASP A 189 -9.34 13.89 -19.79
C ASP A 189 -8.94 13.77 -18.30
N LEU A 190 -7.71 14.17 -17.99
CA LEU A 190 -7.20 14.16 -16.62
C LEU A 190 -7.98 15.08 -15.68
N ASN A 191 -8.47 16.22 -16.18
CA ASN A 191 -9.29 17.14 -15.37
C ASN A 191 -10.61 16.48 -14.97
N GLY A 192 -11.23 15.72 -15.89
CA GLY A 192 -12.43 14.95 -15.58
C GLY A 192 -12.19 13.89 -14.50
N ILE A 193 -11.02 13.26 -14.48
CA ILE A 193 -10.63 12.35 -13.39
C ILE A 193 -10.48 13.12 -12.07
N LYS A 194 -9.77 14.24 -12.07
CA LYS A 194 -9.57 15.07 -10.86
C LYS A 194 -10.90 15.56 -10.27
N GLU A 195 -11.80 16.08 -11.11
CA GLU A 195 -13.14 16.54 -10.67
C GLU A 195 -14.01 15.38 -10.15
N HIS A 196 -13.86 14.18 -10.70
CA HIS A 196 -14.54 13.00 -10.18
C HIS A 196 -13.96 12.59 -8.81
N MET A 197 -12.66 12.66 -8.63
CA MET A 197 -12.00 12.31 -7.37
C MET A 197 -12.30 13.31 -6.25
N LYS A 198 -12.55 14.59 -6.55
CA LYS A 198 -13.07 15.55 -5.55
C LYS A 198 -14.43 15.11 -4.98
N LYS A 199 -15.28 14.49 -5.80
CA LYS A 199 -16.57 13.93 -5.31
C LYS A 199 -16.33 12.71 -4.40
N HIS A 200 -15.34 11.86 -4.71
CA HIS A 200 -14.91 10.80 -3.81
C HIS A 200 -14.39 11.37 -2.49
N ALA A 201 -13.52 12.38 -2.56
CA ALA A 201 -12.97 13.05 -1.37
C ALA A 201 -14.08 13.63 -0.48
N ALA A 202 -15.11 14.25 -1.07
CA ALA A 202 -16.24 14.78 -0.32
C ALA A 202 -17.04 13.72 0.47
N ILE A 203 -17.03 12.47 0.01
CA ILE A 203 -17.65 11.33 0.71
C ILE A 203 -16.67 10.73 1.74
N MET A 204 -15.39 10.63 1.39
CA MET A 204 -14.41 9.93 2.21
C MET A 204 -13.87 10.77 3.37
N ARG A 205 -13.58 12.05 3.13
CA ARG A 205 -13.00 12.95 4.13
C ARG A 205 -13.78 12.99 5.46
N PRO A 206 -15.12 13.21 5.48
CA PRO A 206 -15.85 13.23 6.75
C PRO A 206 -15.74 11.92 7.54
N LYS A 207 -15.60 10.79 6.84
CA LYS A 207 -15.43 9.47 7.46
C LYS A 207 -14.06 9.34 8.12
N PHE A 208 -13.01 9.82 7.45
CA PHE A 208 -11.65 9.84 8.03
C PHE A 208 -11.58 10.77 9.24
N GLU A 209 -12.09 11.98 9.10
CA GLU A 209 -12.13 12.97 10.19
C GLU A 209 -12.88 12.42 11.41
N LEU A 210 -14.04 11.79 11.21
CA LEU A 210 -14.81 11.16 12.30
C LEU A 210 -14.00 10.11 13.05
N VAL A 211 -13.32 9.21 12.34
CA VAL A 211 -12.51 8.16 13.00
C VAL A 211 -11.34 8.79 13.75
N LEU A 212 -10.62 9.72 13.13
CA LEU A 212 -9.48 10.40 13.77
C LEU A 212 -9.91 11.19 15.01
N ASP A 213 -11.04 11.89 14.95
CA ASP A 213 -11.58 12.63 16.10
C ASP A 213 -11.96 11.69 17.27
N VAL A 214 -12.56 10.54 16.97
CA VAL A 214 -12.88 9.53 18.00
C VAL A 214 -11.60 8.97 18.60
N LEU A 215 -10.61 8.60 17.78
CA LEU A 215 -9.33 8.08 18.29
C LEU A 215 -8.62 9.12 19.16
N GLU A 216 -8.57 10.37 18.73
CA GLU A 216 -7.93 11.45 19.52
C GLU A 216 -8.67 11.70 20.83
N LYS A 217 -10.01 11.77 20.80
CA LYS A 217 -10.83 11.99 21.98
C LYS A 217 -10.72 10.86 23.00
N GLU A 218 -10.76 9.62 22.53
CA GLU A 218 -10.88 8.44 23.38
C GLU A 218 -9.52 7.86 23.81
N LEU A 219 -8.50 7.99 22.97
CA LEU A 219 -7.18 7.36 23.18
C LEU A 219 -6.02 8.35 23.25
N GLY A 220 -6.26 9.61 22.84
CA GLY A 220 -5.23 10.65 22.86
C GLY A 220 -4.62 10.83 24.24
N GLY A 221 -3.29 10.87 24.32
CA GLY A 221 -2.55 11.07 25.57
C GLY A 221 -2.49 9.86 26.52
N LEU A 222 -3.16 8.75 26.22
CA LEU A 222 -3.15 7.56 27.08
C LEU A 222 -1.90 6.66 26.90
N GLY A 223 -1.16 6.82 25.80
CA GLY A 223 0.04 6.01 25.50
C GLY A 223 -0.24 4.53 25.21
N ILE A 224 -1.47 4.19 24.87
CA ILE A 224 -1.92 2.79 24.61
C ILE A 224 -2.12 2.49 23.13
N GLY A 225 -1.81 3.43 22.25
CA GLY A 225 -1.84 3.27 20.81
C GLY A 225 -1.40 4.52 20.08
N THR A 226 -1.02 4.33 18.83
CA THR A 226 -0.66 5.41 17.90
C THR A 226 -1.36 5.17 16.56
N TRP A 227 -1.60 6.22 15.79
CA TRP A 227 -2.27 6.11 14.51
C TRP A 227 -1.78 7.15 13.51
N THR A 228 -1.87 6.81 12.23
CA THR A 228 -1.56 7.72 11.15
C THR A 228 -2.71 8.71 10.91
N LYS A 229 -2.36 9.91 10.41
CA LYS A 229 -3.32 10.95 9.99
C LYS A 229 -3.15 11.21 8.49
N PRO A 230 -3.66 10.32 7.61
CA PRO A 230 -3.41 10.38 6.18
C PRO A 230 -4.12 11.56 5.52
N LEU A 231 -3.49 12.14 4.50
CA LEU A 231 -4.07 13.18 3.64
C LEU A 231 -4.74 12.59 2.39
N GLY A 232 -4.73 11.26 2.24
CA GLY A 232 -5.31 10.55 1.11
C GLY A 232 -5.39 9.04 1.31
N GLY A 233 -5.81 8.35 0.26
CA GLY A 233 -5.94 6.89 0.28
C GLY A 233 -7.23 6.39 0.94
N TYR A 234 -7.20 5.16 1.45
CA TYR A 234 -8.38 4.45 1.96
C TYR A 234 -8.25 3.95 3.40
N PHE A 235 -7.09 4.14 4.04
CA PHE A 235 -6.80 3.47 5.30
C PHE A 235 -6.19 4.41 6.34
N ILE A 236 -6.48 4.10 7.61
CA ILE A 236 -5.77 4.60 8.77
C ILE A 236 -5.05 3.39 9.39
N SER A 237 -3.75 3.51 9.62
CA SER A 237 -2.99 2.50 10.35
C SER A 237 -3.03 2.83 11.84
N PHE A 238 -3.34 1.85 12.64
CA PHE A 238 -3.36 1.94 14.10
C PHE A 238 -2.41 0.90 14.68
N ASP A 239 -1.51 1.33 15.56
CA ASP A 239 -0.64 0.43 16.30
C ASP A 239 -1.04 0.45 17.77
N THR A 240 -1.39 -0.72 18.30
CA THR A 240 -1.70 -0.94 19.73
C THR A 240 -0.42 -1.01 20.55
N MET A 241 -0.55 -1.14 21.87
CA MET A 241 0.54 -1.66 22.69
C MET A 241 1.01 -3.01 22.15
N GLU A 242 2.30 -3.31 22.29
CA GLU A 242 2.89 -4.57 21.82
C GLU A 242 2.16 -5.79 22.41
N GLY A 243 1.81 -6.73 21.52
CA GLY A 243 1.10 -7.95 21.86
C GLY A 243 -0.42 -7.78 22.06
N CYS A 244 -1.01 -6.64 21.67
CA CYS A 244 -2.44 -6.36 21.91
C CYS A 244 -3.31 -6.41 20.66
N ALA A 245 -2.76 -6.38 19.44
CA ALA A 245 -3.59 -6.27 18.24
C ALA A 245 -4.57 -7.42 18.05
N LYS A 246 -4.16 -8.66 18.30
CA LYS A 246 -5.05 -9.83 18.22
C LYS A 246 -6.17 -9.78 19.26
N ALA A 247 -5.86 -9.34 20.49
CA ALA A 247 -6.86 -9.19 21.54
C ALA A 247 -7.89 -8.11 21.17
N VAL A 248 -7.46 -6.96 20.67
CA VAL A 248 -8.35 -5.90 20.18
C VAL A 248 -9.22 -6.41 19.04
N TYR A 249 -8.62 -7.06 18.03
CA TYR A 249 -9.34 -7.65 16.90
C TYR A 249 -10.43 -8.62 17.36
N GLN A 250 -10.11 -9.52 18.29
CA GLN A 250 -11.08 -10.51 18.78
C GLN A 250 -12.22 -9.84 19.54
N LYS A 251 -11.92 -8.86 20.42
CA LYS A 251 -12.95 -8.10 21.15
C LYS A 251 -13.88 -7.33 20.20
N CYS A 252 -13.33 -6.69 19.16
CA CYS A 252 -14.13 -6.02 18.14
C CYS A 252 -15.07 -7.01 17.43
N LYS A 253 -14.52 -8.17 17.02
CA LYS A 253 -15.27 -9.22 16.34
C LYS A 253 -16.41 -9.78 17.21
N ASP A 254 -16.15 -10.05 18.48
CA ASP A 254 -17.15 -10.55 19.43
C ASP A 254 -18.26 -9.53 19.68
N ALA A 255 -17.94 -8.25 19.57
CA ALA A 255 -18.91 -7.16 19.65
C ALA A 255 -19.58 -6.79 18.31
N GLY A 256 -19.32 -7.54 17.24
CA GLY A 256 -19.97 -7.38 15.93
C GLY A 256 -19.26 -6.42 14.96
N VAL A 257 -18.07 -5.91 15.29
CA VAL A 257 -17.27 -5.06 14.39
C VAL A 257 -16.22 -5.91 13.65
N THR A 258 -16.35 -5.95 12.31
CA THR A 258 -15.41 -6.69 11.46
C THR A 258 -14.27 -5.78 11.01
N LEU A 259 -13.04 -6.15 11.36
CA LEU A 259 -11.81 -5.52 10.90
C LEU A 259 -11.06 -6.43 9.92
N THR A 260 -10.06 -5.89 9.24
CA THR A 260 -9.09 -6.73 8.52
C THR A 260 -8.37 -7.64 9.51
N THR A 261 -8.16 -8.90 9.14
CA THR A 261 -7.46 -9.86 9.99
C THR A 261 -6.08 -9.33 10.38
N VAL A 262 -5.78 -9.33 11.66
CA VAL A 262 -4.47 -8.91 12.19
C VAL A 262 -3.35 -9.78 11.61
N GLY A 263 -2.22 -9.15 11.31
CA GLY A 263 -1.10 -9.76 10.63
C GLY A 263 -1.18 -9.73 9.10
N ALA A 264 -2.36 -9.51 8.49
CA ALA A 264 -2.50 -9.47 7.03
C ALA A 264 -1.59 -8.42 6.36
N THR A 265 -1.24 -7.37 7.07
CA THR A 265 -0.34 -6.29 6.61
C THR A 265 1.15 -6.65 6.65
N TYR A 266 1.48 -7.90 6.98
CA TYR A 266 2.85 -8.41 7.06
C TYR A 266 3.05 -9.67 6.21
N PRO A 267 4.28 -9.91 5.70
CA PRO A 267 4.65 -11.18 5.07
C PRO A 267 4.29 -12.39 5.94
N TYR A 268 3.80 -13.44 5.30
CA TYR A 268 3.36 -14.68 5.97
C TYR A 268 2.30 -14.47 7.06
N LYS A 269 1.61 -13.31 7.05
CA LYS A 269 0.61 -12.91 8.06
C LYS A 269 1.17 -12.87 9.50
N LYS A 270 2.46 -12.52 9.63
CA LYS A 270 3.16 -12.47 10.91
C LYS A 270 3.63 -11.06 11.20
N ASP A 271 2.82 -10.33 11.99
CA ASP A 271 3.27 -9.10 12.63
C ASP A 271 4.18 -9.49 13.81
N PRO A 272 5.46 -9.11 13.80
CA PRO A 272 6.41 -9.54 14.84
C PRO A 272 6.09 -8.96 16.21
N HIS A 273 5.41 -7.80 16.26
CA HIS A 273 5.09 -7.09 17.49
C HIS A 273 3.63 -7.25 17.91
N ASP A 274 2.78 -7.83 17.04
CA ASP A 274 1.33 -7.92 17.27
C ASP A 274 0.70 -6.56 17.64
N THR A 275 1.00 -5.53 16.83
CA THR A 275 0.57 -4.15 17.08
C THR A 275 -0.36 -3.61 16.02
N ASN A 276 -0.19 -4.01 14.74
CA ASN A 276 -0.79 -3.29 13.62
C ASN A 276 -2.22 -3.72 13.32
N ILE A 277 -3.10 -2.71 13.23
CA ILE A 277 -4.50 -2.86 12.80
C ILE A 277 -4.78 -1.87 11.68
N ARG A 278 -5.30 -2.36 10.56
CA ARG A 278 -5.76 -1.55 9.45
C ARG A 278 -7.23 -1.17 9.61
N ILE A 279 -7.53 0.12 9.66
CA ILE A 279 -8.88 0.68 9.71
C ILE A 279 -9.26 1.18 8.32
N ALA A 280 -10.43 0.73 7.82
CA ALA A 280 -10.99 1.12 6.52
C ALA A 280 -12.35 1.80 6.69
N PRO A 281 -12.42 3.14 6.78
CA PRO A 281 -13.64 3.85 7.12
C PRO A 281 -14.65 3.97 5.96
N SER A 282 -14.31 3.49 4.76
CA SER A 282 -15.06 3.79 3.54
C SER A 282 -16.46 3.19 3.48
N PHE A 283 -16.68 1.97 3.99
CA PHE A 283 -17.90 1.20 3.77
C PHE A 283 -19.09 1.63 4.66
N PRO A 284 -18.96 1.75 6.00
CA PRO A 284 -20.11 2.01 6.87
C PRO A 284 -20.76 3.39 6.62
N SER A 285 -22.02 3.55 6.98
CA SER A 285 -22.64 4.88 7.12
C SER A 285 -21.91 5.71 8.18
N MET A 286 -22.14 7.04 8.23
CA MET A 286 -21.51 7.89 9.25
C MET A 286 -21.94 7.50 10.68
N GLU A 287 -23.20 7.07 10.86
CA GLU A 287 -23.72 6.64 12.16
C GLU A 287 -23.08 5.34 12.61
N GLU A 288 -23.08 4.31 11.76
CA GLU A 288 -22.43 3.03 12.02
C GLU A 288 -20.93 3.21 12.26
N LEU A 289 -20.25 4.06 11.47
CA LEU A 289 -18.82 4.30 11.58
C LEU A 289 -18.48 4.92 12.94
N LYS A 290 -19.31 5.85 13.44
CA LYS A 290 -19.12 6.44 14.77
C LYS A 290 -19.20 5.37 15.86
N GLN A 291 -20.24 4.53 15.82
CA GLN A 291 -20.40 3.44 16.78
C GLN A 291 -19.26 2.44 16.71
N CYS A 292 -18.82 2.08 15.50
CA CYS A 292 -17.66 1.20 15.29
C CYS A 292 -16.37 1.80 15.85
N ALA A 293 -16.11 3.09 15.63
CA ALA A 293 -14.91 3.76 16.11
C ALA A 293 -14.89 3.89 17.65
N GLU A 294 -16.01 4.24 18.26
CA GLU A 294 -16.16 4.30 19.71
C GLU A 294 -15.98 2.90 20.36
N LEU A 295 -16.56 1.87 19.76
CA LEU A 295 -16.38 0.50 20.21
C LEU A 295 -14.94 0.01 20.04
N PHE A 296 -14.30 0.34 18.90
CA PHE A 296 -12.89 0.04 18.68
C PHE A 296 -12.01 0.65 19.77
N ALA A 297 -12.20 1.93 20.08
CA ALA A 297 -11.46 2.60 21.13
C ALA A 297 -11.67 1.95 22.52
N LEU A 298 -12.89 1.51 22.82
CA LEU A 298 -13.18 0.76 24.05
C LEU A 298 -12.44 -0.59 24.09
N CYS A 299 -12.41 -1.32 22.96
CA CYS A 299 -11.68 -2.60 22.84
C CYS A 299 -10.17 -2.40 23.02
N VAL A 300 -9.60 -1.30 22.49
CA VAL A 300 -8.20 -0.94 22.70
C VAL A 300 -7.92 -0.68 24.19
N LYS A 301 -8.75 0.12 24.87
CA LYS A 301 -8.62 0.38 26.31
C LYS A 301 -8.66 -0.92 27.10
N LEU A 302 -9.63 -1.78 26.82
CA LEU A 302 -9.82 -3.05 27.55
C LEU A 302 -8.63 -3.99 27.36
N ALA A 303 -8.19 -4.22 26.12
CA ALA A 303 -7.04 -5.06 25.85
C ALA A 303 -5.75 -4.53 26.49
N SER A 304 -5.57 -3.21 26.50
CA SER A 304 -4.42 -2.55 27.14
C SER A 304 -4.43 -2.72 28.66
N VAL A 305 -5.59 -2.58 29.31
CA VAL A 305 -5.72 -2.81 30.77
C VAL A 305 -5.44 -4.27 31.12
N GLU A 306 -6.00 -5.22 30.38
CA GLU A 306 -5.73 -6.64 30.58
C GLU A 306 -4.24 -6.93 30.47
N LYS A 307 -3.59 -6.44 29.43
CA LYS A 307 -2.14 -6.59 29.22
C LYS A 307 -1.28 -6.01 30.35
N LEU A 308 -1.67 -4.84 30.85
CA LEU A 308 -0.95 -4.19 31.97
C LEU A 308 -1.14 -4.93 33.31
N LEU A 309 -2.28 -5.61 33.47
CA LEU A 309 -2.55 -6.42 34.67
C LEU A 309 -1.79 -7.77 34.64
N GLU A 310 -1.60 -8.37 33.48
CA GLU A 310 -0.80 -9.60 33.31
C GLU A 310 0.68 -9.39 33.65
N ASN A 311 1.20 -8.16 33.53
CA ASN A 311 2.60 -7.80 33.81
C ASN A 311 2.83 -7.37 35.28
N LYS A 312 1.81 -7.45 36.15
CA LYS A 312 1.92 -7.21 37.59
C LYS A 312 2.05 -8.51 38.37
#